data_b89e75fb672d4a2105d8617c82c108c7
#
_entry.id   b89e75fb672d4a2105d8617c82c108c7
#
_cell.length_a   1.000
_cell.length_b   1.000
_cell.length_c   1.000
_cell.angle_alpha   90.00
_cell.angle_beta   90.00
_cell.angle_gamma   90.00
#
_symmetry.space_group_name_H-M   'P 1'
#
loop_
_entity.id
_entity.type
_entity.pdbx_description
1 polymer ?
#
loop_
_entity_poly.entity_id
_entity_poly.type
_entity_poly.pdbx_seq_one_letter_code
_entity_poly.pdbx_strand_id
1 'polypeptide(L)'
;IFLLCIPLFVGLFFPTVTLDSQTVSAKGYHFPVAAGSSKEIQQDEGTTTQYLKPDTSSYFTKSAYESEMKQAAKKYVDEKVIQVTTENYMEVMEVIYDYPDQFAGKTIELTGFVYNDPNNKDSQFLFRFGIIHCIADSGVYGLLTTGAPQHFENNTWIHAKGTLSIEYHKQLKQ
;
A
#
# COMPACT_ATOMS: atom_id res chain seq x y z
N ILE A 1 -9.36 -43.67 0.99
CA ILE A 1 -8.04 -43.34 1.59
C ILE A 1 -7.18 -42.58 0.58
N PHE A 2 -7.09 -43.02 -0.69
CA PHE A 2 -6.29 -42.32 -1.73
C PHE A 2 -6.72 -40.86 -1.97
N LEU A 3 -8.02 -40.61 -1.97
CA LEU A 3 -8.57 -39.25 -2.20
C LEU A 3 -8.23 -38.28 -1.05
N LEU A 4 -8.07 -38.77 0.16
CA LEU A 4 -7.68 -37.97 1.32
C LEU A 4 -6.19 -37.63 1.33
N CYS A 5 -5.36 -38.37 0.59
CA CYS A 5 -3.93 -38.09 0.50
C CYS A 5 -3.60 -36.99 -0.52
N ILE A 6 -4.50 -36.71 -1.49
CA ILE A 6 -4.25 -35.71 -2.55
C ILE A 6 -3.95 -34.31 -1.97
N PRO A 7 -4.76 -33.73 -1.06
CA PRO A 7 -4.47 -32.41 -0.51
C PRO A 7 -3.15 -32.37 0.29
N LEU A 8 -2.79 -33.49 0.90
CA LEU A 8 -1.53 -33.60 1.66
C LEU A 8 -0.33 -33.59 0.72
N PHE A 9 -0.41 -34.29 -0.42
CA PHE A 9 0.63 -34.26 -1.46
C PHE A 9 0.70 -32.88 -2.13
N VAL A 10 -0.44 -32.26 -2.43
CA VAL A 10 -0.49 -30.92 -2.99
C VAL A 10 0.18 -29.91 -2.03
N GLY A 11 -0.12 -29.95 -0.74
CA GLY A 11 0.50 -29.05 0.25
C GLY A 11 2.01 -29.27 0.43
N LEU A 12 2.52 -30.49 0.12
CA LEU A 12 3.94 -30.82 0.26
C LEU A 12 4.76 -30.43 -0.99
N PHE A 13 4.16 -30.47 -2.17
CA PHE A 13 4.86 -30.27 -3.45
C PHE A 13 4.68 -28.91 -4.06
N PHE A 14 3.63 -28.17 -3.67
CA PHE A 14 3.45 -26.78 -4.14
C PHE A 14 4.12 -25.79 -3.19
N PRO A 15 4.92 -24.85 -3.71
CA PRO A 15 5.52 -23.82 -2.88
C PRO A 15 4.43 -22.97 -2.24
N THR A 16 4.66 -22.58 -0.99
CA THR A 16 3.79 -21.64 -0.29
C THR A 16 3.78 -20.30 -1.03
N VAL A 17 2.60 -19.73 -1.22
CA VAL A 17 2.47 -18.39 -1.80
C VAL A 17 3.10 -17.38 -0.84
N THR A 18 4.13 -16.69 -1.29
CA THR A 18 4.77 -15.60 -0.55
C THR A 18 4.21 -14.26 -1.04
N LEU A 19 4.01 -13.32 -0.11
CA LEU A 19 3.66 -11.94 -0.43
C LEU A 19 4.95 -11.18 -0.76
N ASP A 20 5.21 -11.01 -2.06
CA ASP A 20 6.44 -10.44 -2.60
C ASP A 20 6.18 -9.53 -3.81
N SER A 21 7.24 -9.08 -4.48
CA SER A 21 7.16 -8.23 -5.67
C SER A 21 6.37 -8.85 -6.83
N GLN A 22 6.33 -10.18 -6.95
CA GLN A 22 5.50 -10.85 -7.96
C GLN A 22 4.03 -10.70 -7.64
N THR A 23 3.68 -10.80 -6.36
CA THR A 23 2.31 -10.54 -5.89
C THR A 23 1.90 -9.09 -6.11
N VAL A 24 2.80 -8.12 -5.92
CA VAL A 24 2.56 -6.70 -6.26
C VAL A 24 2.26 -6.55 -7.75
N SER A 25 3.07 -7.15 -8.61
CA SER A 25 2.87 -7.11 -10.07
C SER A 25 1.54 -7.75 -10.50
N ALA A 26 1.12 -8.82 -9.82
CA ALA A 26 -0.12 -9.54 -10.15
C ALA A 26 -1.38 -8.84 -9.62
N LYS A 27 -1.34 -8.28 -8.43
CA LYS A 27 -2.47 -7.58 -7.80
C LYS A 27 -2.60 -6.12 -8.26
N GLY A 28 -1.50 -5.52 -8.71
CA GLY A 28 -1.42 -4.09 -8.90
C GLY A 28 -1.27 -3.32 -7.58
N TYR A 29 -0.98 -2.04 -7.70
CA TYR A 29 -0.97 -1.10 -6.59
C TYR A 29 -1.65 0.20 -7.01
N HIS A 30 -2.30 0.86 -6.07
CA HIS A 30 -2.99 2.12 -6.31
C HIS A 30 -2.54 3.12 -5.25
N PHE A 31 -2.15 4.29 -5.72
CA PHE A 31 -1.99 5.43 -4.83
C PHE A 31 -3.27 6.27 -4.89
N PRO A 32 -3.69 6.85 -3.79
CA PRO A 32 -4.82 7.75 -3.81
C PRO A 32 -4.49 8.97 -4.67
N VAL A 33 -5.39 9.32 -5.54
CA VAL A 33 -5.32 10.57 -6.31
C VAL A 33 -5.61 11.70 -5.35
N ALA A 34 -4.70 12.68 -5.25
CA ALA A 34 -4.90 13.84 -4.40
C ALA A 34 -6.30 14.44 -4.63
N ALA A 35 -7.03 14.67 -3.54
CA ALA A 35 -8.38 15.21 -3.56
C ALA A 35 -8.39 16.63 -4.18
N GLY A 36 -8.52 16.70 -5.49
CA GLY A 36 -8.49 17.93 -6.30
C GLY A 36 -8.55 17.66 -7.79
N SER A 37 -8.22 16.47 -8.24
CA SER A 37 -8.40 16.05 -9.62
C SER A 37 -9.59 15.11 -9.75
N SER A 38 -10.80 15.65 -9.52
CA SER A 38 -12.05 14.96 -9.85
C SER A 38 -12.21 14.91 -11.37
N LYS A 39 -11.35 14.17 -12.04
CA LYS A 39 -11.68 13.58 -13.32
C LYS A 39 -12.01 12.12 -13.04
N GLU A 40 -13.26 11.80 -13.31
CA GLU A 40 -13.77 10.42 -13.35
C GLU A 40 -12.70 9.51 -13.93
N ILE A 41 -12.25 8.56 -13.12
CA ILE A 41 -11.41 7.47 -13.58
C ILE A 41 -12.28 6.71 -14.56
N GLN A 42 -12.09 6.96 -15.86
CA GLN A 42 -12.59 6.08 -16.89
C GLN A 42 -11.99 4.71 -16.57
N GLN A 43 -12.85 3.79 -16.20
CA GLN A 43 -12.51 2.38 -16.08
C GLN A 43 -11.84 1.96 -17.39
N ASP A 44 -10.56 1.66 -17.29
CA ASP A 44 -9.84 1.02 -18.38
C ASP A 44 -10.46 -0.38 -18.53
N GLU A 45 -11.12 -0.61 -19.66
CA GLU A 45 -11.84 -1.85 -20.00
C GLU A 45 -10.82 -2.99 -20.20
N GLY A 46 -10.22 -3.49 -19.15
CA GLY A 46 -9.26 -4.58 -19.29
C GLY A 46 -8.89 -5.31 -18.00
N THR A 47 -9.06 -4.67 -16.86
CA THR A 47 -8.72 -5.31 -15.58
C THR A 47 -9.92 -5.20 -14.65
N THR A 48 -10.71 -6.25 -14.60
CA THR A 48 -11.78 -6.39 -13.60
C THR A 48 -11.12 -6.65 -12.24
N THR A 49 -10.56 -5.62 -11.64
CA THR A 49 -10.17 -5.67 -10.22
C THR A 49 -11.46 -5.57 -9.43
N GLN A 50 -12.04 -6.72 -9.14
CA GLN A 50 -13.23 -6.79 -8.30
C GLN A 50 -12.77 -6.54 -6.86
N TYR A 51 -12.75 -5.27 -6.46
CA TYR A 51 -12.69 -4.94 -5.05
C TYR A 51 -14.01 -5.35 -4.42
N LEU A 52 -14.03 -6.50 -3.78
CA LEU A 52 -15.03 -6.80 -2.77
C LEU A 52 -14.71 -5.88 -1.58
N LYS A 53 -15.17 -4.63 -1.69
CA LYS A 53 -15.30 -3.78 -0.52
C LYS A 53 -16.34 -4.47 0.34
N PRO A 54 -16.00 -5.00 1.53
CA PRO A 54 -17.04 -5.52 2.40
C PRO A 54 -18.04 -4.39 2.63
N ASP A 55 -19.33 -4.68 2.49
CA ASP A 55 -20.36 -3.71 2.81
C ASP A 55 -20.35 -3.49 4.32
N THR A 56 -19.51 -2.57 4.76
CA THR A 56 -19.41 -2.15 6.15
C THR A 56 -20.41 -1.05 6.49
N SER A 57 -21.28 -0.67 5.55
CA SER A 57 -22.24 0.43 5.70
C SER A 57 -23.20 0.24 6.87
N SER A 58 -23.43 -1.01 7.30
CA SER A 58 -24.23 -1.33 8.48
C SER A 58 -23.50 -1.10 9.81
N TYR A 59 -22.16 -1.03 9.81
CA TYR A 59 -21.33 -0.87 11.00
C TYR A 59 -20.58 0.45 11.05
N PHE A 60 -20.20 0.99 9.90
CA PHE A 60 -19.45 2.24 9.79
C PHE A 60 -20.13 3.17 8.79
N THR A 61 -20.70 4.25 9.30
CA THR A 61 -21.16 5.32 8.41
C THR A 61 -19.94 6.07 7.88
N LYS A 62 -20.02 6.63 6.66
CA LYS A 62 -18.96 7.44 6.07
C LYS A 62 -18.50 8.56 7.02
N SER A 63 -19.43 9.17 7.73
CA SER A 63 -19.13 10.23 8.71
C SER A 63 -18.35 9.72 9.92
N ALA A 64 -18.62 8.50 10.40
CA ALA A 64 -17.85 7.90 11.49
C ALA A 64 -16.42 7.60 11.06
N TYR A 65 -16.24 7.01 9.87
CA TYR A 65 -14.92 6.78 9.28
C TYR A 65 -14.12 8.08 9.11
N GLU A 66 -14.72 9.11 8.50
CA GLU A 66 -14.06 10.41 8.32
C GLU A 66 -13.68 11.06 9.67
N SER A 67 -14.50 10.90 10.69
CA SER A 67 -14.20 11.40 12.03
C SER A 67 -13.02 10.68 12.66
N GLU A 68 -12.98 9.35 12.52
CA GLU A 68 -11.90 8.50 13.02
C GLU A 68 -10.59 8.82 12.30
N MET A 69 -10.60 8.91 10.98
CA MET A 69 -9.41 9.24 10.18
C MET A 69 -8.89 10.65 10.49
N LYS A 70 -9.76 11.63 10.67
CA LYS A 70 -9.35 12.97 11.11
C LYS A 70 -8.70 12.97 12.50
N GLN A 71 -9.18 12.14 13.39
CA GLN A 71 -8.60 12.01 14.73
C GLN A 71 -7.24 11.30 14.67
N ALA A 72 -7.12 10.25 13.88
CA ALA A 72 -5.87 9.55 13.62
C ALA A 72 -4.83 10.49 12.95
N ALA A 73 -5.24 11.26 11.93
CA ALA A 73 -4.37 12.22 11.28
C ALA A 73 -3.78 13.24 12.26
N LYS A 74 -4.57 13.79 13.18
CA LYS A 74 -4.08 14.74 14.19
C LYS A 74 -2.96 14.15 15.04
N LYS A 75 -3.04 12.89 15.41
CA LYS A 75 -2.03 12.19 16.20
C LYS A 75 -0.65 12.26 15.53
N TYR A 76 -0.60 12.03 14.22
CA TYR A 76 0.67 11.97 13.46
C TYR A 76 1.11 13.35 12.92
N VAL A 77 0.18 14.28 12.71
CA VAL A 77 0.52 15.63 12.23
C VAL A 77 1.38 16.38 13.25
N ASP A 78 1.20 16.16 14.55
CA ASP A 78 1.98 16.82 15.60
C ASP A 78 3.37 16.19 15.83
N GLU A 79 3.64 15.01 15.25
CA GLU A 79 4.92 14.34 15.37
C GLU A 79 5.99 15.01 14.51
N LYS A 80 7.22 15.14 15.04
CA LYS A 80 8.37 15.64 14.28
C LYS A 80 8.86 14.63 13.26
N VAL A 81 8.79 13.36 13.61
CA VAL A 81 9.17 12.22 12.78
C VAL A 81 8.09 11.17 12.95
N ILE A 82 7.44 10.81 11.87
CA ILE A 82 6.40 9.79 11.88
C ILE A 82 7.09 8.42 11.87
N GLN A 83 7.02 7.72 13.01
CA GLN A 83 7.57 6.38 13.14
C GLN A 83 6.53 5.35 12.70
N VAL A 84 6.79 4.67 11.58
CA VAL A 84 5.90 3.65 11.06
C VAL A 84 6.33 2.27 11.55
N THR A 85 5.54 1.71 12.44
CA THR A 85 5.73 0.36 13.01
C THR A 85 4.82 -0.64 12.32
N THR A 86 4.93 -1.91 12.69
CA THR A 86 4.02 -2.94 12.16
C THR A 86 2.58 -2.70 12.61
N GLU A 87 2.40 -2.22 13.83
CA GLU A 87 1.09 -2.03 14.46
C GLU A 87 0.32 -0.85 13.88
N ASN A 88 1.02 0.24 13.52
CA ASN A 88 0.39 1.46 13.02
C ASN A 88 0.49 1.63 11.50
N TYR A 89 1.07 0.65 10.78
CA TYR A 89 1.39 0.78 9.37
C TYR A 89 0.18 1.18 8.51
N MET A 90 -0.92 0.45 8.67
CA MET A 90 -2.14 0.68 7.90
C MET A 90 -2.74 2.05 8.21
N GLU A 91 -2.89 2.38 9.50
CA GLU A 91 -3.44 3.66 9.96
C GLU A 91 -2.61 4.84 9.43
N VAL A 92 -1.27 4.75 9.51
CA VAL A 92 -0.39 5.81 8.99
C VAL A 92 -0.49 5.95 7.48
N MET A 93 -0.52 4.85 6.72
CA MET A 93 -0.66 4.92 5.26
C MET A 93 -2.02 5.53 4.87
N GLU A 94 -3.11 5.11 5.52
CA GLU A 94 -4.44 5.65 5.24
C GLU A 94 -4.51 7.16 5.51
N VAL A 95 -4.00 7.63 6.65
CA VAL A 95 -4.06 9.08 6.94
C VAL A 95 -3.17 9.90 6.02
N ILE A 96 -2.01 9.38 5.59
CA ILE A 96 -1.16 10.06 4.60
C ILE A 96 -1.88 10.12 3.24
N TYR A 97 -2.56 9.07 2.86
CA TYR A 97 -3.28 9.00 1.61
C TYR A 97 -4.53 9.90 1.58
N ASP A 98 -5.27 9.95 2.69
CA ASP A 98 -6.48 10.77 2.78
C ASP A 98 -6.19 12.26 2.97
N TYR A 99 -5.07 12.59 3.62
CA TYR A 99 -4.72 13.98 3.97
C TYR A 99 -3.28 14.35 3.55
N PRO A 100 -2.86 14.13 2.30
CA PRO A 100 -1.46 14.29 1.88
C PRO A 100 -0.90 15.69 2.16
N ASP A 101 -1.72 16.74 2.01
CA ASP A 101 -1.31 18.13 2.26
C ASP A 101 -0.88 18.39 3.71
N GLN A 102 -1.43 17.65 4.69
CA GLN A 102 -1.08 17.79 6.09
C GLN A 102 0.25 17.13 6.43
N PHE A 103 0.69 16.19 5.59
CA PHE A 103 1.92 15.41 5.80
C PHE A 103 3.07 15.87 4.92
N ALA A 104 2.83 16.69 3.91
CA ALA A 104 3.88 17.25 3.05
C ALA A 104 4.94 17.99 3.88
N GLY A 105 6.22 17.71 3.62
CA GLY A 105 7.35 18.27 4.35
C GLY A 105 7.69 17.58 5.68
N LYS A 106 6.90 16.60 6.11
CA LYS A 106 7.20 15.85 7.34
C LYS A 106 8.22 14.74 7.08
N THR A 107 8.99 14.44 8.12
CA THR A 107 9.90 13.30 8.09
C THR A 107 9.15 12.03 8.48
N ILE A 108 9.39 10.96 7.72
CA ILE A 108 8.84 9.64 7.99
C ILE A 108 9.97 8.61 8.07
N GLU A 109 9.83 7.64 8.95
CA GLU A 109 10.68 6.46 9.03
C GLU A 109 9.82 5.21 8.90
N LEU A 110 10.15 4.35 7.95
CA LEU A 110 9.40 3.11 7.71
C LEU A 110 10.31 1.98 7.25
N THR A 111 9.88 0.77 7.50
CA THR A 111 10.51 -0.44 6.99
C THR A 111 9.58 -1.12 6.00
N GLY A 112 10.09 -1.54 4.87
CA GLY A 112 9.33 -2.24 3.85
C GLY A 112 10.23 -2.99 2.89
N PHE A 113 9.64 -3.69 1.95
CA PHE A 113 10.38 -4.32 0.85
C PHE A 113 10.35 -3.47 -0.40
N VAL A 114 11.45 -3.51 -1.13
CA VAL A 114 11.62 -2.76 -2.37
C VAL A 114 10.87 -3.44 -3.51
N TYR A 115 10.17 -2.62 -4.28
CA TYR A 115 9.58 -3.01 -5.55
C TYR A 115 10.03 -2.03 -6.65
N ASN A 116 10.60 -2.57 -7.72
CA ASN A 116 10.99 -1.83 -8.91
C ASN A 116 9.94 -2.06 -10.00
N ASP A 117 9.20 -1.01 -10.34
CA ASP A 117 8.23 -1.10 -11.42
C ASP A 117 8.98 -1.18 -12.77
N PRO A 118 8.71 -2.19 -13.61
CA PRO A 118 9.31 -2.29 -14.93
C PRO A 118 9.08 -1.07 -15.83
N ASN A 119 7.99 -0.35 -15.59
CA ASN A 119 7.60 0.84 -16.35
C ASN A 119 8.20 2.14 -15.79
N ASN A 120 8.82 2.10 -14.62
CA ASN A 120 9.36 3.28 -13.92
C ASN A 120 10.73 2.99 -13.31
N LYS A 121 11.76 3.06 -14.14
CA LYS A 121 13.13 2.65 -13.76
C LYS A 121 13.86 3.63 -12.84
N ASP A 122 13.39 4.87 -12.74
CA ASP A 122 14.07 5.94 -12.01
C ASP A 122 13.63 6.04 -10.55
N SER A 123 12.63 5.24 -10.16
CA SER A 123 12.03 5.28 -8.83
C SER A 123 11.88 3.88 -8.27
N GLN A 124 11.98 3.78 -6.96
CA GLN A 124 11.74 2.55 -6.22
C GLN A 124 10.56 2.74 -5.28
N PHE A 125 9.73 1.73 -5.18
CA PHE A 125 8.65 1.72 -4.21
C PHE A 125 9.06 0.97 -2.97
N LEU A 126 8.65 1.46 -1.84
CA LEU A 126 8.82 0.79 -0.56
C LEU A 126 7.43 0.37 -0.06
N PHE A 127 7.17 -0.94 -0.13
CA PHE A 127 5.86 -1.52 0.12
C PHE A 127 5.82 -2.43 1.34
N ARG A 128 4.62 -2.58 1.88
CA ARG A 128 4.21 -3.70 2.73
C ARG A 128 2.83 -4.19 2.33
N PHE A 129 2.52 -5.43 2.70
CA PHE A 129 1.17 -5.95 2.57
C PHE A 129 0.38 -5.69 3.85
N GLY A 130 -0.79 -5.08 3.68
CA GLY A 130 -1.82 -5.05 4.71
C GLY A 130 -2.76 -6.24 4.50
N ILE A 131 -2.97 -7.04 5.54
CA ILE A 131 -3.87 -8.18 5.50
C ILE A 131 -5.02 -7.88 6.46
N ILE A 132 -6.26 -7.89 5.94
CA ILE A 132 -7.45 -7.61 6.74
C ILE A 132 -7.96 -8.90 7.37
N HIS A 133 -8.27 -9.92 6.58
CA HIS A 133 -8.75 -11.21 7.06
C HIS A 133 -7.87 -12.37 6.60
N CYS A 134 -7.47 -12.39 5.34
CA CYS A 134 -6.66 -13.46 4.78
C CYS A 134 -5.77 -12.94 3.64
N ILE A 135 -4.91 -13.81 3.12
CA ILE A 135 -3.99 -13.47 2.03
C ILE A 135 -4.70 -13.01 0.75
N ALA A 136 -5.92 -13.46 0.52
CA ALA A 136 -6.70 -13.11 -0.67
C ALA A 136 -7.16 -11.64 -0.64
N ASP A 137 -7.43 -11.09 0.54
CA ASP A 137 -7.87 -9.70 0.74
C ASP A 137 -6.71 -8.75 1.12
N SER A 138 -5.46 -9.22 0.96
CA SER A 138 -4.30 -8.36 1.20
C SER A 138 -4.19 -7.25 0.16
N GLY A 139 -3.97 -6.03 0.63
CA GLY A 139 -3.65 -4.87 -0.18
C GLY A 139 -2.15 -4.53 -0.13
N VAL A 140 -1.68 -3.79 -1.13
CA VAL A 140 -0.32 -3.27 -1.19
C VAL A 140 -0.34 -1.80 -0.77
N TYR A 141 0.44 -1.46 0.24
CA TYR A 141 0.53 -0.10 0.78
C TYR A 141 1.99 0.33 0.83
N GLY A 142 2.27 1.60 0.61
CA GLY A 142 3.61 2.14 0.71
C GLY A 142 3.80 3.46 -0.02
N LEU A 143 5.05 3.83 -0.24
CA LEU A 143 5.42 5.11 -0.78
C LEU A 143 6.41 4.94 -1.94
N LEU A 144 6.33 5.86 -2.90
CA LEU A 144 7.37 6.03 -3.90
C LEU A 144 8.57 6.71 -3.26
N THR A 145 9.76 6.19 -3.49
CA THR A 145 11.00 6.78 -3.00
C THR A 145 11.79 7.37 -4.16
N THR A 146 12.23 8.60 -4.00
CA THR A 146 13.11 9.30 -4.96
C THR A 146 14.40 9.70 -4.27
N GLY A 147 15.49 9.83 -5.03
CA GLY A 147 16.78 10.28 -4.47
C GLY A 147 17.45 9.31 -3.50
N ALA A 148 17.10 8.02 -3.55
CA ALA A 148 17.77 7.00 -2.75
C ALA A 148 19.28 6.93 -3.12
N PRO A 149 20.19 6.76 -2.13
CA PRO A 149 21.63 6.78 -2.38
C PRO A 149 22.11 5.59 -3.23
N GLN A 150 21.32 4.54 -3.29
CA GLN A 150 21.60 3.35 -4.08
C GLN A 150 20.31 2.69 -4.56
N HIS A 151 20.42 1.92 -5.61
CA HIS A 151 19.34 1.11 -6.13
C HIS A 151 19.36 -0.29 -5.47
N PHE A 152 18.23 -0.70 -4.92
CA PHE A 152 18.07 -2.01 -4.26
C PHE A 152 17.33 -2.98 -5.17
N GLU A 153 17.59 -4.26 -5.02
CA GLU A 153 16.87 -5.30 -5.73
C GLU A 153 15.45 -5.52 -5.17
N ASN A 154 14.56 -6.03 -6.02
CA ASN A 154 13.22 -6.43 -5.59
C ASN A 154 13.26 -7.34 -4.37
N ASN A 155 12.27 -7.19 -3.48
CA ASN A 155 12.12 -7.96 -2.24
C ASN A 155 13.21 -7.68 -1.17
N THR A 156 14.14 -6.77 -1.42
CA THR A 156 15.08 -6.33 -0.37
C THR A 156 14.32 -5.55 0.69
N TRP A 157 14.39 -6.01 1.93
CA TRP A 157 13.82 -5.28 3.06
C TRP A 157 14.78 -4.19 3.52
N ILE A 158 14.31 -2.98 3.53
CA ILE A 158 15.10 -1.81 3.97
C ILE A 158 14.32 -0.98 4.99
N HIS A 159 15.07 -0.32 5.85
CA HIS A 159 14.56 0.74 6.69
C HIS A 159 14.95 2.08 6.04
N ALA A 160 13.94 2.89 5.77
CA ALA A 160 14.12 4.17 5.09
C ALA A 160 13.65 5.33 5.97
N LYS A 161 14.39 6.43 5.88
CA LYS A 161 14.01 7.72 6.45
C LYS A 161 14.04 8.77 5.36
N GLY A 162 12.98 9.51 5.23
CA GLY A 162 12.83 10.52 4.19
C GLY A 162 11.86 11.62 4.55
N THR A 163 11.75 12.60 3.66
CA THR A 163 10.76 13.67 3.76
C THR A 163 9.63 13.38 2.79
N LEU A 164 8.40 13.48 3.27
CA LEU A 164 7.21 13.33 2.44
C LEU A 164 7.06 14.52 1.50
N SER A 165 6.90 14.24 0.21
CA SER A 165 6.57 15.25 -0.80
C SER A 165 5.37 14.80 -1.61
N ILE A 166 4.61 15.76 -2.12
CA ILE A 166 3.53 15.50 -3.05
C ILE A 166 4.06 15.86 -4.43
N GLU A 167 4.16 14.86 -5.29
CA GLU A 167 4.65 15.03 -6.64
C GLU A 167 3.69 14.39 -7.64
N TYR A 168 3.40 15.09 -8.72
CA TYR A 168 2.63 14.51 -9.82
C TYR A 168 3.52 13.57 -10.63
N HIS A 169 3.21 12.30 -10.59
CA HIS A 169 3.95 11.29 -11.34
C HIS A 169 3.31 11.05 -12.72
N LYS A 170 3.96 11.55 -13.78
CA LYS A 170 3.40 11.51 -15.15
C LYS A 170 3.08 10.11 -15.67
N GLN A 171 3.86 9.10 -15.31
CA GLN A 171 3.67 7.72 -15.76
C GLN A 171 2.52 7.04 -15.04
N LEU A 172 2.33 7.35 -13.75
CA LEU A 172 1.22 6.83 -12.94
C LEU A 172 -0.05 7.67 -13.11
N LYS A 173 0.04 8.84 -13.77
CA LYS A 173 -1.07 9.80 -13.98
C LYS A 173 -1.73 10.28 -12.67
N GLN A 174 -0.99 10.33 -11.57
CA GLN A 174 -1.48 10.69 -10.24
C GLN A 174 -0.41 11.43 -9.42
#